data_0db3be03de24d8cd69e71ee288c23224
#
_entry.id   0db3be03de24d8cd69e71ee288c23224
#
_cell.length_a   1.000
_cell.length_b   1.000
_cell.length_c   1.000
_cell.angle_alpha   90.00
_cell.angle_beta   90.00
_cell.angle_gamma   90.00
#
_symmetry.space_group_name_H-M   'P 1'
#
loop_
_entity.id
_entity.type
_entity.pdbx_description
1 polymer ?
#
loop_
_entity_poly.entity_id
_entity_poly.type
_entity_poly.pdbx_seq_one_letter_code
_entity_poly.pdbx_strand_id
1 'polypeptide(L)'
;SVVKVLWSLFKQDGTPKECRRGSIIVLGMLASVNNRISLEGLDLILKIGLDPGAKDWILTSFACIALRRAVPKDSSIGFKMLKEEEAVEKLKAILLMYSDDGQWFGMAEEALNSLFAVSSRPDIVSTDVLRQKTESVFGTKDPNAEIGGLSQLLFLVGHVGLKIVIYLEQCEAE
;
A
#
# COMPACT_ATOMS: atom_id res chain seq x y z
N SER A 1 26.73 -2.98 -7.07
CA SER A 1 25.53 -2.84 -7.91
C SER A 1 24.75 -1.61 -7.44
N VAL A 2 24.25 -0.80 -8.38
CA VAL A 2 23.44 0.40 -8.10
C VAL A 2 22.25 0.07 -7.21
N VAL A 3 21.60 -1.07 -7.42
CA VAL A 3 20.47 -1.55 -6.61
C VAL A 3 20.85 -1.68 -5.12
N LYS A 4 22.04 -2.22 -4.83
CA LYS A 4 22.51 -2.34 -3.43
C LYS A 4 22.72 -0.98 -2.77
N VAL A 5 23.23 0.01 -3.52
CA VAL A 5 23.41 1.38 -3.02
C VAL A 5 22.06 2.04 -2.73
N LEU A 6 21.09 1.88 -3.63
CA LEU A 6 19.73 2.41 -3.43
C LEU A 6 19.05 1.80 -2.21
N TRP A 7 19.17 0.50 -2.01
CA TRP A 7 18.64 -0.16 -0.79
C TRP A 7 19.37 0.31 0.48
N SER A 8 20.68 0.57 0.41
CA SER A 8 21.43 1.13 1.54
C SER A 8 20.94 2.54 1.89
N LEU A 9 20.74 3.41 0.90
CA LEU A 9 20.18 4.76 1.11
C LEU A 9 18.75 4.72 1.67
N PHE A 10 17.95 3.77 1.22
CA PHE A 10 16.59 3.59 1.74
C PHE A 10 16.57 3.16 3.20
N LYS A 11 17.49 2.26 3.59
CA LYS A 11 17.59 1.67 4.92
C LYS A 11 18.26 2.58 5.94
N GLN A 12 19.25 3.38 5.53
CA GLN A 12 20.15 4.09 6.43
C GLN A 12 19.41 5.16 7.24
N ASP A 13 19.56 5.11 8.57
CA ASP A 13 19.08 6.15 9.46
C ASP A 13 19.84 7.46 9.21
N GLY A 14 19.11 8.59 9.26
CA GLY A 14 19.67 9.91 8.98
C GLY A 14 19.76 10.28 7.52
N THR A 15 19.40 9.39 6.57
CA THR A 15 19.27 9.75 5.15
C THR A 15 18.18 10.82 4.98
N PRO A 16 18.46 11.92 4.24
CA PRO A 16 17.45 12.93 3.92
C PRO A 16 16.20 12.31 3.29
N LYS A 17 15.02 12.84 3.64
CA LYS A 17 13.73 12.31 3.16
C LYS A 17 13.67 12.22 1.64
N GLU A 18 14.18 13.23 0.94
CA GLU A 18 14.20 13.30 -0.52
C GLU A 18 15.06 12.18 -1.13
N CYS A 19 16.21 11.89 -0.54
CA CYS A 19 17.07 10.80 -0.97
C CYS A 19 16.44 9.44 -0.75
N ARG A 20 15.76 9.26 0.41
CA ARG A 20 15.03 8.04 0.73
C ARG A 20 13.84 7.83 -0.22
N ARG A 21 13.06 8.89 -0.50
CA ARG A 21 11.98 8.88 -1.48
C ARG A 21 12.51 8.58 -2.88
N GLY A 22 13.55 9.28 -3.31
CA GLY A 22 14.22 9.03 -4.61
C GLY A 22 14.68 7.60 -4.78
N SER A 23 15.26 7.01 -3.73
CA SER A 23 15.73 5.61 -3.75
C SER A 23 14.57 4.64 -4.01
N ILE A 24 13.45 4.74 -3.29
CA ILE A 24 12.32 3.81 -3.46
C ILE A 24 11.60 4.03 -4.81
N ILE A 25 11.57 5.26 -5.33
CA ILE A 25 11.04 5.56 -6.66
C ILE A 25 11.85 4.81 -7.73
N VAL A 26 13.16 4.97 -7.72
CA VAL A 26 14.05 4.33 -8.71
C VAL A 26 14.01 2.81 -8.57
N LEU A 27 14.05 2.28 -7.35
CA LEU A 27 13.91 0.85 -7.09
C LEU A 27 12.59 0.30 -7.64
N GLY A 28 11.48 1.01 -7.42
CA GLY A 28 10.18 0.66 -7.97
C GLY A 28 10.18 0.69 -9.50
N MET A 29 10.83 1.68 -10.15
CA MET A 29 10.95 1.72 -11.61
C MET A 29 11.73 0.52 -12.14
N LEU A 30 12.85 0.19 -11.52
CA LEU A 30 13.66 -0.98 -11.90
C LEU A 30 12.90 -2.30 -11.69
N ALA A 31 12.10 -2.39 -10.63
CA ALA A 31 11.27 -3.55 -10.34
C ALA A 31 10.16 -3.78 -11.38
N SER A 32 9.77 -2.75 -12.15
CA SER A 32 8.79 -2.93 -13.23
C SER A 32 9.33 -3.81 -14.37
N VAL A 33 10.64 -3.89 -14.50
CA VAL A 33 11.33 -4.74 -15.49
C VAL A 33 11.77 -6.06 -14.85
N ASN A 34 12.20 -6.02 -13.58
CA ASN A 34 12.66 -7.21 -12.85
C ASN A 34 12.10 -7.20 -11.42
N ASN A 35 11.05 -7.99 -11.20
CA ASN A 35 10.38 -8.07 -9.90
C ASN A 35 11.28 -8.57 -8.75
N ARG A 36 12.40 -9.27 -9.06
CA ARG A 36 13.37 -9.71 -8.06
C ARG A 36 13.93 -8.56 -7.25
N ILE A 37 14.03 -7.36 -7.83
CA ILE A 37 14.52 -6.16 -7.14
C ILE A 37 13.63 -5.82 -5.95
N SER A 38 12.30 -5.83 -6.12
CA SER A 38 11.36 -5.64 -5.01
C SER A 38 11.33 -6.81 -4.04
N LEU A 39 11.47 -8.05 -4.54
CA LEU A 39 11.54 -9.23 -3.69
C LEU A 39 12.78 -9.24 -2.78
N GLU A 40 13.95 -8.83 -3.29
CA GLU A 40 15.18 -8.71 -2.49
C GLU A 40 15.06 -7.66 -1.38
N GLY A 41 14.29 -6.60 -1.61
CA GLY A 41 14.05 -5.51 -0.64
C GLY A 41 12.72 -5.62 0.10
N LEU A 42 12.00 -6.72 -0.01
CA LEU A 42 10.63 -6.85 0.53
C LEU A 42 10.55 -6.51 2.02
N ASP A 43 11.49 -6.98 2.83
CA ASP A 43 11.55 -6.70 4.26
C ASP A 43 11.72 -5.21 4.55
N LEU A 44 12.51 -4.50 3.75
CA LEU A 44 12.72 -3.07 3.89
C LEU A 44 11.48 -2.28 3.46
N ILE A 45 10.81 -2.71 2.39
CA ILE A 45 9.54 -2.12 1.95
C ILE A 45 8.50 -2.24 3.05
N LEU A 46 8.33 -3.44 3.62
CA LEU A 46 7.34 -3.68 4.67
C LEU A 46 7.66 -2.95 5.97
N LYS A 47 8.92 -2.92 6.38
CA LYS A 47 9.33 -2.37 7.67
C LYS A 47 9.47 -0.84 7.65
N ILE A 48 10.03 -0.27 6.59
CA ILE A 48 10.35 1.15 6.48
C ILE A 48 9.33 1.87 5.61
N GLY A 49 9.02 1.30 4.44
CA GLY A 49 8.12 1.91 3.46
C GLY A 49 6.67 1.97 3.92
N LEU A 50 6.20 0.92 4.61
CA LEU A 50 4.82 0.81 5.12
C LEU A 50 4.74 1.06 6.64
N ASP A 51 5.64 1.90 7.18
CA ASP A 51 5.58 2.31 8.57
C ASP A 51 4.61 3.48 8.76
N PRO A 52 3.43 3.27 9.41
CA PRO A 52 2.48 4.35 9.65
C PRO A 52 3.04 5.43 10.58
N GLY A 53 4.01 5.09 11.44
CA GLY A 53 4.65 6.03 12.36
C GLY A 53 5.52 7.07 11.68
N ALA A 54 6.03 6.79 10.49
CA ALA A 54 6.85 7.72 9.71
C ALA A 54 6.09 8.94 9.19
N LYS A 55 4.76 8.83 9.00
CA LYS A 55 3.86 9.88 8.46
C LYS A 55 4.38 10.54 7.19
N ASP A 56 5.10 9.78 6.36
CA ASP A 56 5.58 10.20 5.06
C ASP A 56 4.75 9.51 3.98
N TRP A 57 3.57 10.07 3.68
CA TRP A 57 2.63 9.47 2.75
C TRP A 57 3.16 9.38 1.32
N ILE A 58 4.08 10.26 0.93
CA ILE A 58 4.76 10.19 -0.37
C ILE A 58 5.65 8.95 -0.42
N LEU A 59 6.50 8.76 0.59
CA LEU A 59 7.36 7.57 0.70
C LEU A 59 6.50 6.30 0.67
N THR A 60 5.43 6.27 1.48
CA THR A 60 4.52 5.14 1.59
C THR A 60 3.83 4.83 0.26
N SER A 61 3.40 5.84 -0.51
CA SER A 61 2.84 5.65 -1.85
C SER A 61 3.81 4.91 -2.77
N PHE A 62 5.06 5.34 -2.83
CA PHE A 62 6.07 4.70 -3.68
C PHE A 62 6.49 3.32 -3.15
N ALA A 63 6.47 3.12 -1.84
CA ALA A 63 6.67 1.80 -1.24
C ALA A 63 5.54 0.82 -1.62
N CYS A 64 4.29 1.28 -1.66
CA CYS A 64 3.16 0.50 -2.16
C CYS A 64 3.35 0.11 -3.63
N ILE A 65 3.80 1.06 -4.47
CA ILE A 65 4.10 0.78 -5.88
C ILE A 65 5.21 -0.26 -6.02
N ALA A 66 6.30 -0.14 -5.24
CA ALA A 66 7.39 -1.10 -5.24
C ALA A 66 6.93 -2.49 -4.75
N LEU A 67 6.10 -2.53 -3.70
CA LEU A 67 5.51 -3.78 -3.19
C LEU A 67 4.68 -4.50 -4.25
N ARG A 68 3.78 -3.79 -4.91
CA ARG A 68 2.95 -4.33 -5.99
C ARG A 68 3.78 -4.95 -7.12
N ARG A 69 4.95 -4.38 -7.42
CA ARG A 69 5.87 -4.86 -8.45
C ARG A 69 6.69 -6.09 -8.04
N ALA A 70 6.60 -6.51 -6.77
CA ALA A 70 7.12 -7.81 -6.33
C ALA A 70 6.28 -8.99 -6.85
N VAL A 71 4.99 -8.75 -7.15
CA VAL A 71 4.10 -9.75 -7.73
C VAL A 71 4.44 -9.94 -9.20
N PRO A 72 4.60 -11.19 -9.69
CA PRO A 72 4.83 -11.46 -11.12
C PRO A 72 3.67 -10.96 -11.97
N LYS A 73 3.97 -10.40 -13.17
CA LYS A 73 2.93 -9.86 -14.08
C LYS A 73 1.97 -10.93 -14.59
N ASP A 74 2.47 -12.14 -14.75
CA ASP A 74 1.71 -13.29 -15.29
C ASP A 74 1.15 -14.19 -14.18
N SER A 75 1.03 -13.66 -12.95
CA SER A 75 0.45 -14.43 -11.85
C SER A 75 -1.06 -14.56 -12.04
N SER A 76 -1.57 -15.79 -11.78
CA SER A 76 -3.00 -16.06 -11.75
C SER A 76 -3.70 -15.34 -10.60
N ILE A 77 -5.01 -15.17 -10.71
CA ILE A 77 -5.84 -14.69 -9.61
C ILE A 77 -5.67 -15.61 -8.40
N GLY A 78 -5.57 -15.03 -7.22
CA GLY A 78 -5.32 -15.78 -5.99
C GLY A 78 -3.86 -16.21 -5.80
N PHE A 79 -2.94 -15.69 -6.62
CA PHE A 79 -1.50 -15.91 -6.40
C PHE A 79 -1.10 -15.49 -4.99
N LYS A 80 -0.47 -16.41 -4.26
CA LYS A 80 0.04 -16.14 -2.91
C LYS A 80 1.49 -15.71 -2.96
N MET A 81 1.75 -14.43 -2.67
CA MET A 81 3.12 -13.92 -2.62
C MET A 81 3.81 -14.27 -1.31
N LEU A 82 5.14 -14.18 -1.32
CA LEU A 82 5.95 -14.30 -0.11
C LEU A 82 5.57 -13.18 0.88
N LYS A 83 5.37 -13.52 2.17
CA LYS A 83 4.96 -12.58 3.22
C LYS A 83 3.63 -11.85 2.97
N GLU A 84 2.70 -12.48 2.26
CA GLU A 84 1.39 -11.90 1.97
C GLU A 84 0.70 -11.39 3.23
N GLU A 85 0.64 -12.21 4.29
CA GLU A 85 -0.03 -11.86 5.54
C GLU A 85 0.55 -10.61 6.18
N GLU A 86 1.88 -10.49 6.24
CA GLU A 86 2.57 -9.30 6.76
C GLU A 86 2.29 -8.06 5.90
N ALA A 87 2.34 -8.23 4.57
CA ALA A 87 2.06 -7.14 3.63
C ALA A 87 0.62 -6.64 3.75
N VAL A 88 -0.36 -7.55 3.82
CA VAL A 88 -1.78 -7.23 3.99
C VAL A 88 -2.02 -6.48 5.31
N GLU A 89 -1.47 -6.96 6.43
CA GLU A 89 -1.63 -6.28 7.72
C GLU A 89 -1.02 -4.88 7.72
N LYS A 90 0.13 -4.68 7.10
CA LYS A 90 0.75 -3.36 6.94
C LYS A 90 -0.10 -2.42 6.08
N LEU A 91 -0.62 -2.89 4.95
CA LEU A 91 -1.51 -2.12 4.08
C LEU A 91 -2.80 -1.75 4.79
N LYS A 92 -3.42 -2.66 5.54
CA LYS A 92 -4.58 -2.38 6.39
C LYS A 92 -4.29 -1.28 7.40
N ALA A 93 -3.17 -1.38 8.12
CA ALA A 93 -2.79 -0.41 9.14
C ALA A 93 -2.70 1.03 8.60
N ILE A 94 -2.07 1.22 7.43
CA ILE A 94 -1.96 2.56 6.82
C ILE A 94 -3.30 3.07 6.28
N LEU A 95 -4.17 2.20 5.76
CA LEU A 95 -5.51 2.56 5.28
C LEU A 95 -6.45 2.96 6.42
N LEU A 96 -6.32 2.31 7.57
CA LEU A 96 -7.14 2.59 8.75
C LEU A 96 -6.69 3.83 9.52
N MET A 97 -5.44 4.26 9.32
CA MET A 97 -4.91 5.44 10.00
C MET A 97 -5.62 6.71 9.52
N TYR A 98 -6.06 7.54 10.48
CA TYR A 98 -6.55 8.88 10.18
C TYR A 98 -5.37 9.83 9.94
N SER A 99 -5.50 10.70 8.96
CA SER A 99 -4.57 11.80 8.70
C SER A 99 -5.34 12.99 8.12
N ASP A 100 -4.99 14.19 8.55
CA ASP A 100 -5.47 15.45 7.99
C ASP A 100 -4.64 15.94 6.79
N ASP A 101 -3.55 15.23 6.46
CA ASP A 101 -2.73 15.50 5.29
C ASP A 101 -3.44 15.00 4.01
N GLY A 102 -3.67 15.91 3.04
CA GLY A 102 -4.31 15.59 1.76
C GLY A 102 -3.55 14.55 0.94
N GLN A 103 -2.26 14.34 1.19
CA GLN A 103 -1.46 13.30 0.52
C GLN A 103 -1.84 11.89 0.95
N TRP A 104 -2.59 11.74 2.06
CA TRP A 104 -3.14 10.46 2.47
C TRP A 104 -4.01 9.81 1.37
N PHE A 105 -4.78 10.60 0.63
CA PHE A 105 -5.66 10.08 -0.43
C PHE A 105 -4.87 9.41 -1.57
N GLY A 106 -3.78 10.04 -2.02
CA GLY A 106 -2.90 9.44 -3.04
C GLY A 106 -2.21 8.17 -2.53
N MET A 107 -1.79 8.17 -1.26
CA MET A 107 -1.23 6.99 -0.61
C MET A 107 -2.29 5.88 -0.50
N ALA A 108 -3.51 6.20 -0.10
CA ALA A 108 -4.59 5.22 0.07
C ALA A 108 -4.97 4.56 -1.27
N GLU A 109 -4.97 5.31 -2.37
CA GLU A 109 -5.15 4.75 -3.71
C GLU A 109 -4.07 3.71 -4.04
N GLU A 110 -2.79 4.04 -3.84
CA GLU A 110 -1.69 3.11 -4.11
C GLU A 110 -1.68 1.92 -3.13
N ALA A 111 -2.08 2.14 -1.88
CA ALA A 111 -2.23 1.05 -0.91
C ALA A 111 -3.34 0.06 -1.31
N LEU A 112 -4.50 0.55 -1.77
CA LEU A 112 -5.57 -0.30 -2.30
C LEU A 112 -5.13 -1.04 -3.57
N ASN A 113 -4.46 -0.35 -4.50
CA ASN A 113 -3.90 -0.98 -5.69
C ASN A 113 -2.95 -2.14 -5.33
N SER A 114 -2.13 -1.93 -4.30
CA SER A 114 -1.20 -2.96 -3.81
C SER A 114 -1.93 -4.09 -3.10
N LEU A 115 -2.93 -3.79 -2.28
CA LEU A 115 -3.73 -4.79 -1.59
C LEU A 115 -4.40 -5.76 -2.56
N PHE A 116 -4.99 -5.25 -3.65
CA PHE A 116 -5.61 -6.08 -4.68
C PHE A 116 -4.59 -6.87 -5.51
N ALA A 117 -3.34 -6.43 -5.57
CA ALA A 117 -2.27 -7.15 -6.27
C ALA A 117 -1.60 -8.23 -5.41
N VAL A 118 -1.43 -7.98 -4.10
CA VAL A 118 -0.65 -8.87 -3.22
C VAL A 118 -1.49 -9.87 -2.45
N SER A 119 -2.78 -9.57 -2.22
CA SER A 119 -3.68 -10.43 -1.48
C SER A 119 -4.28 -11.51 -2.38
N SER A 120 -4.27 -12.74 -1.92
CA SER A 120 -5.00 -13.85 -2.56
C SER A 120 -6.53 -13.75 -2.40
N ARG A 121 -7.01 -12.96 -1.43
CA ARG A 121 -8.44 -12.72 -1.15
C ARG A 121 -8.71 -11.22 -0.94
N PRO A 122 -8.51 -10.39 -1.97
CA PRO A 122 -8.66 -8.94 -1.84
C PRO A 122 -10.10 -8.50 -1.52
N ASP A 123 -11.09 -9.29 -1.94
CA ASP A 123 -12.51 -9.10 -1.67
C ASP A 123 -12.81 -9.10 -0.16
N ILE A 124 -12.29 -10.10 0.55
CA ILE A 124 -12.48 -10.23 2.01
C ILE A 124 -11.72 -9.12 2.75
N VAL A 125 -10.46 -8.92 2.39
CA VAL A 125 -9.59 -7.95 3.09
C VAL A 125 -10.09 -6.53 2.91
N SER A 126 -10.49 -6.12 1.70
CA SER A 126 -11.00 -4.78 1.45
C SER A 126 -12.34 -4.52 2.15
N THR A 127 -13.22 -5.52 2.21
CA THR A 127 -14.47 -5.44 2.98
C THR A 127 -14.19 -5.25 4.48
N ASP A 128 -13.21 -5.97 5.04
CA ASP A 128 -12.80 -5.82 6.43
C ASP A 128 -12.22 -4.42 6.71
N VAL A 129 -11.42 -3.87 5.81
CA VAL A 129 -10.92 -2.48 5.90
C VAL A 129 -12.08 -1.48 5.96
N LEU A 130 -13.07 -1.61 5.07
CA LEU A 130 -14.24 -0.72 5.07
C LEU A 130 -15.03 -0.83 6.37
N ARG A 131 -15.26 -2.04 6.88
CA ARG A 131 -15.95 -2.25 8.15
C ARG A 131 -15.21 -1.58 9.31
N GLN A 132 -13.93 -1.83 9.47
CA GLN A 132 -13.12 -1.26 10.54
C GLN A 132 -13.02 0.26 10.42
N LYS A 133 -12.87 0.81 9.21
CA LYS A 133 -12.85 2.27 9.00
C LYS A 133 -14.19 2.89 9.37
N THR A 134 -15.30 2.26 9.02
CA THR A 134 -16.65 2.70 9.40
C THR A 134 -16.82 2.75 10.92
N GLU A 135 -16.44 1.68 11.62
CA GLU A 135 -16.48 1.62 13.08
C GLU A 135 -15.63 2.73 13.71
N SER A 136 -14.45 2.99 13.17
CA SER A 136 -13.56 4.06 13.66
C SER A 136 -14.15 5.45 13.46
N VAL A 137 -14.70 5.74 12.27
CA VAL A 137 -15.27 7.05 11.92
C VAL A 137 -16.48 7.38 12.79
N PHE A 138 -17.43 6.46 12.90
CA PHE A 138 -18.67 6.68 13.69
C PHE A 138 -18.48 6.45 15.20
N GLY A 139 -17.35 5.90 15.63
CA GLY A 139 -17.00 5.75 17.04
C GLY A 139 -16.23 6.94 17.62
N THR A 140 -15.77 7.89 16.80
CA THR A 140 -15.04 9.07 17.28
C THR A 140 -15.97 10.11 17.92
N LYS A 141 -15.44 10.81 18.94
CA LYS A 141 -16.16 11.94 19.58
C LYS A 141 -15.67 13.31 19.12
N ASP A 142 -14.63 13.35 18.27
CA ASP A 142 -14.10 14.59 17.71
C ASP A 142 -14.79 14.91 16.38
N PRO A 143 -15.58 16.00 16.29
CA PRO A 143 -16.31 16.35 15.08
C PRO A 143 -15.41 16.62 13.87
N ASN A 144 -14.20 17.14 14.07
CA ASN A 144 -13.25 17.40 12.97
C ASN A 144 -12.67 16.09 12.44
N ALA A 145 -12.30 15.17 13.33
CA ALA A 145 -11.85 13.84 12.97
C ALA A 145 -12.99 13.00 12.33
N GLU A 146 -14.23 13.22 12.75
CA GLU A 146 -15.42 12.60 12.15
C GLU A 146 -15.61 13.03 10.69
N ILE A 147 -15.56 14.33 10.39
CA ILE A 147 -15.73 14.85 9.02
C ILE A 147 -14.57 14.39 8.12
N GLY A 148 -13.32 14.53 8.57
CA GLY A 148 -12.15 14.08 7.84
C GLY A 148 -12.15 12.56 7.63
N GLY A 149 -12.51 11.80 8.65
CA GLY A 149 -12.66 10.37 8.59
C GLY A 149 -13.76 9.91 7.64
N LEU A 150 -14.90 10.62 7.59
CA LEU A 150 -15.97 10.36 6.65
C LEU A 150 -15.52 10.56 5.20
N SER A 151 -14.76 11.64 4.93
CA SER A 151 -14.19 11.89 3.61
C SER A 151 -13.26 10.75 3.17
N GLN A 152 -12.41 10.27 4.08
CA GLN A 152 -11.53 9.12 3.83
C GLN A 152 -12.33 7.84 3.62
N LEU A 153 -13.37 7.59 4.41
CA LEU A 153 -14.24 6.43 4.26
C LEU A 153 -14.94 6.43 2.90
N LEU A 154 -15.53 7.55 2.47
CA LEU A 154 -16.19 7.66 1.18
C LEU A 154 -15.21 7.42 0.02
N PHE A 155 -13.98 7.94 0.13
CA PHE A 155 -12.92 7.68 -0.82
C PHE A 155 -12.61 6.18 -0.93
N LEU A 156 -12.44 5.50 0.22
CA LEU A 156 -12.18 4.05 0.25
C LEU A 156 -13.34 3.25 -0.33
N VAL A 157 -14.58 3.59 0.01
CA VAL A 157 -15.78 2.91 -0.53
C VAL A 157 -15.82 2.99 -2.05
N GLY A 158 -15.59 4.19 -2.62
CA GLY A 158 -15.57 4.38 -4.07
C GLY A 158 -14.48 3.56 -4.77
N HIS A 159 -13.25 3.61 -4.25
CA HIS A 159 -12.12 2.88 -4.83
C HIS A 159 -12.24 1.36 -4.66
N VAL A 160 -12.66 0.89 -3.49
CA VAL A 160 -12.90 -0.55 -3.27
C VAL A 160 -14.00 -1.06 -4.20
N GLY A 161 -15.09 -0.30 -4.36
CA GLY A 161 -16.17 -0.67 -5.29
C GLY A 161 -15.66 -0.88 -6.72
N LEU A 162 -14.89 0.08 -7.24
CA LEU A 162 -14.26 -0.04 -8.57
C LEU A 162 -13.32 -1.23 -8.66
N LYS A 163 -12.49 -1.45 -7.64
CA LYS A 163 -11.54 -2.57 -7.61
C LYS A 163 -12.22 -3.93 -7.57
N ILE A 164 -13.31 -4.06 -6.82
CA ILE A 164 -14.08 -5.30 -6.75
C ILE A 164 -14.70 -5.61 -8.11
N VAL A 165 -15.26 -4.62 -8.81
CA VAL A 165 -15.80 -4.85 -10.16
C VAL A 165 -14.72 -5.37 -11.11
N ILE A 166 -13.56 -4.72 -11.15
CA ILE A 166 -12.41 -5.16 -11.98
C ILE A 166 -11.96 -6.58 -11.58
N TYR A 167 -11.88 -6.86 -10.29
CA TYR A 167 -11.48 -8.19 -9.79
C TYR A 167 -12.47 -9.28 -10.22
N LEU A 168 -13.78 -9.01 -10.14
CA LEU A 168 -14.81 -9.97 -10.59
C LEU A 168 -14.75 -10.21 -12.09
N GLU A 169 -14.57 -9.16 -12.91
CA GLU A 169 -14.36 -9.29 -14.35
C GLU A 169 -13.16 -10.17 -14.70
N GLN A 170 -12.07 -10.02 -13.93
CA GLN A 170 -10.89 -10.87 -14.10
C GLN A 170 -11.16 -12.33 -13.71
N CYS A 171 -11.92 -12.57 -12.61
CA CYS A 171 -12.31 -13.92 -12.20
C CYS A 171 -13.22 -14.62 -13.23
N GLU A 172 -14.03 -13.87 -13.98
CA GLU A 172 -14.88 -14.43 -15.04
C GLU A 172 -14.09 -14.75 -16.31
N ALA A 173 -12.93 -14.10 -16.51
CA ALA A 173 -12.10 -14.27 -17.71
C ALA A 173 -11.10 -15.44 -17.63
N GLU A 174 -10.82 -15.98 -16.44
CA GLU A 174 -9.97 -17.18 -16.19
C GLU A 174 -10.81 -18.46 -16.22
#